data_43902e92f54e16b752e795d607883ef4
#
_entry.id   43902e92f54e16b752e795d607883ef4
#
_cell.length_a   1.000
_cell.length_b   1.000
_cell.length_c   1.000
_cell.angle_alpha   90.00
_cell.angle_beta   90.00
_cell.angle_gamma   90.00
#
_symmetry.space_group_name_H-M   'P 1'
#
loop_
_entity.id
_entity.type
_entity.pdbx_description
1 polymer ?
#
loop_
_entity_poly.entity_id
_entity_poly.type
_entity_poly.pdbx_seq_one_letter_code
_entity_poly.pdbx_strand_id
1 'polypeptide(L)'
;MLVNNFQLIEEYMDSHPCKEGEFHFLQIIQRNKENPNLGSNNHVIREYMVENSEYLEKHKNEISILCQLFNARAYIHISKKTYKDVGFQVLNTLAEYLSQENYHGAKHLYSTSVGRCKSSDKTFLVDIDTKEKEFVNECINCINIYCQPFDNINKVVLTVPTLHGYHIITKPFDLRHFGESYPNIDIHKNNPTLLYYKEK
;
A
#
# COMPACT_ATOMS: atom_id res chain seq x y z
N MET A 1 11.19 -17.87 -2.22
CA MET A 1 10.23 -17.38 -3.24
C MET A 1 10.52 -15.92 -3.56
N LEU A 2 10.23 -15.42 -4.78
CA LEU A 2 10.47 -14.01 -5.17
C LEU A 2 9.15 -13.38 -5.64
N VAL A 3 8.81 -12.23 -5.10
CA VAL A 3 7.77 -11.32 -5.63
C VAL A 3 8.48 -10.06 -6.11
N ASN A 4 8.23 -9.69 -7.36
CA ASN A 4 8.81 -8.51 -7.99
C ASN A 4 7.74 -7.85 -8.88
N ASN A 5 7.13 -6.79 -8.35
CA ASN A 5 6.03 -6.06 -9.00
C ASN A 5 6.47 -4.68 -9.52
N PHE A 6 7.77 -4.40 -9.63
CA PHE A 6 8.25 -3.10 -10.08
C PHE A 6 7.66 -2.72 -11.42
N GLN A 7 7.82 -3.56 -12.44
CA GLN A 7 7.29 -3.28 -13.78
C GLN A 7 5.78 -3.01 -13.78
N LEU A 8 5.01 -3.84 -13.06
CA LEU A 8 3.56 -3.70 -12.95
C LEU A 8 3.16 -2.34 -12.33
N ILE A 9 3.88 -1.92 -11.29
CA ILE A 9 3.63 -0.65 -10.61
C ILE A 9 4.10 0.54 -11.46
N GLU A 10 5.22 0.42 -12.16
CA GLU A 10 5.72 1.43 -13.10
C GLU A 10 4.73 1.68 -14.25
N GLU A 11 4.23 0.62 -14.88
CA GLU A 11 3.18 0.70 -15.92
C GLU A 11 1.89 1.35 -15.40
N TYR A 12 1.51 1.05 -14.16
CA TYR A 12 0.38 1.71 -13.51
C TYR A 12 0.63 3.20 -13.31
N MET A 13 1.81 3.60 -12.82
CA MET A 13 2.17 5.00 -12.59
C MET A 13 2.20 5.79 -13.91
N ASP A 14 2.71 5.21 -14.97
CA ASP A 14 2.76 5.84 -16.31
C ASP A 14 1.36 6.10 -16.86
N SER A 15 0.42 5.19 -16.61
CA SER A 15 -0.98 5.37 -17.02
C SER A 15 -1.79 6.27 -16.09
N HIS A 16 -1.30 6.49 -14.85
CA HIS A 16 -1.94 7.30 -13.82
C HIS A 16 -0.94 8.27 -13.16
N PRO A 17 -0.35 9.21 -13.90
CA PRO A 17 0.72 10.05 -13.38
C PRO A 17 0.28 10.89 -12.19
N CYS A 18 1.21 11.14 -11.28
CA CYS A 18 1.03 12.09 -10.20
C CYS A 18 0.93 13.51 -10.76
N LYS A 19 0.02 14.31 -10.19
CA LYS A 19 0.01 15.76 -10.40
C LYS A 19 1.15 16.39 -9.60
N GLU A 20 1.43 17.65 -9.89
CA GLU A 20 2.41 18.41 -9.13
C GLU A 20 2.09 18.37 -7.63
N GLY A 21 3.08 18.01 -6.82
CA GLY A 21 2.95 17.87 -5.38
C GLY A 21 2.29 16.58 -4.88
N GLU A 22 1.93 15.65 -5.76
CA GLU A 22 1.45 14.32 -5.40
C GLU A 22 2.59 13.28 -5.40
N PHE A 23 2.43 12.23 -4.59
CA PHE A 23 3.35 11.09 -4.55
C PHE A 23 2.65 9.82 -4.07
N HIS A 24 3.23 8.67 -4.43
CA HIS A 24 2.93 7.37 -3.84
C HIS A 24 3.88 7.11 -2.67
N PHE A 25 3.35 6.67 -1.53
CA PHE A 25 4.17 6.40 -0.35
C PHE A 25 4.65 4.96 -0.35
N LEU A 26 5.97 4.77 -0.34
CA LEU A 26 6.61 3.46 -0.28
C LEU A 26 7.37 3.30 1.03
N GLN A 27 7.22 2.13 1.67
CA GLN A 27 7.94 1.78 2.89
C GLN A 27 8.60 0.41 2.75
N ILE A 28 9.84 0.30 3.20
CA ILE A 28 10.52 -0.98 3.43
C ILE A 28 10.31 -1.34 4.89
N ILE A 29 9.59 -2.43 5.13
CA ILE A 29 9.17 -2.85 6.47
C ILE A 29 9.72 -4.24 6.77
N GLN A 30 10.51 -4.31 7.85
CA GLN A 30 10.94 -5.54 8.46
C GLN A 30 9.86 -6.01 9.43
N ARG A 31 9.18 -7.11 9.08
CA ARG A 31 8.07 -7.63 9.86
C ARG A 31 8.58 -8.57 10.94
N ASN A 32 8.01 -8.46 12.13
CA ASN A 32 8.33 -9.35 13.25
C ASN A 32 8.00 -10.83 12.94
N LYS A 33 6.96 -11.08 12.12
CA LYS A 33 6.57 -12.45 11.70
C LYS A 33 7.70 -13.18 10.97
N GLU A 34 8.46 -12.47 10.13
CA GLU A 34 9.61 -13.02 9.41
C GLU A 34 10.93 -12.85 10.19
N ASN A 35 10.94 -12.04 11.25
CA ASN A 35 12.13 -11.70 12.03
C ASN A 35 11.81 -11.75 13.53
N PRO A 36 11.57 -12.94 14.12
CA PRO A 36 11.11 -13.08 15.51
C PRO A 36 12.05 -12.47 16.56
N ASN A 37 13.32 -12.33 16.23
CA ASN A 37 14.35 -11.77 17.13
C ASN A 37 14.24 -10.24 17.33
N LEU A 38 13.37 -9.57 16.57
CA LEU A 38 13.19 -8.10 16.66
C LEU A 38 12.15 -7.65 17.68
N GLY A 39 11.58 -8.57 18.44
CA GLY A 39 10.49 -8.26 19.38
C GLY A 39 9.12 -8.19 18.69
N SER A 40 8.17 -7.50 19.32
CA SER A 40 6.76 -7.52 18.90
C SER A 40 6.39 -6.54 17.78
N ASN A 41 7.26 -5.59 17.44
CA ASN A 41 6.95 -4.51 16.51
C ASN A 41 7.61 -4.70 15.15
N ASN A 42 6.93 -4.25 14.10
CA ASN A 42 7.53 -4.09 12.78
C ASN A 42 8.48 -2.88 12.79
N HIS A 43 9.57 -2.97 12.02
CA HIS A 43 10.54 -1.88 11.89
C HIS A 43 10.51 -1.32 10.47
N VAL A 44 10.34 -0.01 10.35
CA VAL A 44 10.50 0.70 9.08
C VAL A 44 11.99 0.93 8.85
N ILE A 45 12.52 0.36 7.78
CA ILE A 45 13.93 0.48 7.37
C ILE A 45 14.14 1.77 6.58
N ARG A 46 13.26 2.03 5.61
CA ARG A 46 13.33 3.21 4.76
C ARG A 46 11.96 3.56 4.16
N GLU A 47 11.81 4.84 3.83
CA GLU A 47 10.61 5.40 3.22
C GLU A 47 10.99 6.19 1.97
N TYR A 48 10.10 6.18 0.96
CA TYR A 48 10.26 6.94 -0.28
C TYR A 48 8.95 7.62 -0.65
N MET A 49 9.05 8.84 -1.16
CA MET A 49 7.96 9.58 -1.78
C MET A 49 8.16 9.45 -3.30
N VAL A 50 7.44 8.52 -3.89
CA VAL A 50 7.59 8.14 -5.30
C VAL A 50 6.65 8.98 -6.16
N GLU A 51 7.20 9.93 -6.90
CA GLU A 51 6.43 10.89 -7.70
C GLU A 51 6.11 10.34 -9.12
N ASN A 52 6.96 9.44 -9.63
CA ASN A 52 6.83 8.87 -10.98
C ASN A 52 7.57 7.53 -11.10
N SER A 53 7.37 6.85 -12.22
CA SER A 53 8.02 5.56 -12.54
C SER A 53 9.54 5.68 -12.67
N GLU A 54 10.06 6.79 -13.22
CA GLU A 54 11.50 7.03 -13.35
C GLU A 54 12.18 7.09 -11.97
N TYR A 55 11.55 7.76 -11.00
CA TYR A 55 12.03 7.77 -9.61
C TYR A 55 12.05 6.35 -9.02
N LEU A 56 11.02 5.55 -9.26
CA LEU A 56 10.93 4.18 -8.77
C LEU A 56 12.02 3.30 -9.37
N GLU A 57 12.21 3.35 -10.69
CA GLU A 57 13.24 2.59 -11.41
C GLU A 57 14.65 2.96 -10.92
N LYS A 58 14.94 4.25 -10.72
CA LYS A 58 16.21 4.74 -10.18
C LYS A 58 16.55 4.13 -8.79
N HIS A 59 15.53 3.90 -7.95
CA HIS A 59 15.73 3.37 -6.59
C HIS A 59 15.52 1.85 -6.48
N LYS A 60 15.13 1.17 -7.54
CA LYS A 60 14.80 -0.26 -7.59
C LYS A 60 15.88 -1.16 -7.01
N ASN A 61 17.14 -0.92 -7.40
CA ASN A 61 18.27 -1.69 -6.91
C ASN A 61 18.48 -1.48 -5.40
N GLU A 62 18.42 -0.24 -4.92
CA GLU A 62 18.54 0.08 -3.50
C GLU A 62 17.42 -0.59 -2.68
N ILE A 63 16.16 -0.46 -3.12
CA ILE A 63 15.00 -1.08 -2.47
C ILE A 63 15.19 -2.60 -2.39
N SER A 64 15.59 -3.23 -3.49
CA SER A 64 15.81 -4.67 -3.56
C SER A 64 16.91 -5.15 -2.62
N ILE A 65 18.04 -4.42 -2.56
CA ILE A 65 19.16 -4.72 -1.66
C ILE A 65 18.72 -4.58 -0.20
N LEU A 66 18.05 -3.49 0.17
CA LEU A 66 17.57 -3.28 1.53
C LEU A 66 16.58 -4.37 1.96
N CYS A 67 15.64 -4.76 1.08
CA CYS A 67 14.72 -5.86 1.36
C CYS A 67 15.46 -7.17 1.64
N GLN A 68 16.48 -7.49 0.85
CA GLN A 68 17.26 -8.73 1.03
C GLN A 68 18.17 -8.67 2.27
N LEU A 69 18.81 -7.54 2.52
CA LEU A 69 19.72 -7.36 3.66
C LEU A 69 18.97 -7.51 5.00
N PHE A 70 17.84 -6.85 5.12
CA PHE A 70 17.05 -6.81 6.35
C PHE A 70 15.93 -7.87 6.43
N ASN A 71 15.83 -8.80 5.48
CA ASN A 71 14.68 -9.70 5.37
C ASN A 71 13.36 -8.93 5.51
N ALA A 72 13.21 -7.89 4.68
CA ALA A 72 12.12 -6.92 4.74
C ALA A 72 11.30 -6.96 3.46
N ARG A 73 10.11 -6.40 3.51
CA ARG A 73 9.19 -6.25 2.38
C ARG A 73 9.08 -4.78 1.98
N ALA A 74 9.11 -4.50 0.69
CA ALA A 74 8.73 -3.19 0.18
C ALA A 74 7.24 -3.17 -0.11
N TYR A 75 6.54 -2.18 0.48
CA TYR A 75 5.12 -1.93 0.29
C TYR A 75 4.91 -0.54 -0.30
N ILE A 76 3.97 -0.42 -1.22
CA ILE A 76 3.64 0.85 -1.86
C ILE A 76 2.14 1.12 -1.81
N HIS A 77 1.77 2.35 -1.45
CA HIS A 77 0.39 2.83 -1.55
C HIS A 77 0.08 3.19 -3.00
N ILE A 78 -0.96 2.60 -3.57
CA ILE A 78 -1.46 2.96 -4.90
C ILE A 78 -2.22 4.29 -4.85
N SER A 79 -2.92 4.56 -3.75
CA SER A 79 -3.52 5.86 -3.49
C SER A 79 -2.45 6.94 -3.28
N LYS A 80 -2.68 8.11 -3.84
CA LYS A 80 -1.73 9.23 -3.80
C LYS A 80 -1.93 10.09 -2.56
N LYS A 81 -0.86 10.71 -2.10
CA LYS A 81 -0.84 11.73 -1.05
C LYS A 81 -0.25 13.02 -1.61
N THR A 82 -0.53 14.16 -0.96
CA THR A 82 0.08 15.44 -1.36
C THR A 82 1.06 15.92 -0.30
N TYR A 83 2.16 16.54 -0.71
CA TYR A 83 3.11 17.16 0.21
C TYR A 83 2.43 18.24 1.07
N LYS A 84 1.46 18.94 0.49
CA LYS A 84 0.68 19.97 1.19
C LYS A 84 -0.10 19.38 2.37
N ASP A 85 -0.87 18.32 2.13
CA ASP A 85 -1.69 17.71 3.19
C ASP A 85 -0.83 17.03 4.25
N VAL A 86 0.29 16.42 3.84
CA VAL A 86 1.29 15.88 4.78
C VAL A 86 1.89 17.01 5.62
N GLY A 87 2.23 18.14 5.02
CA GLY A 87 2.73 19.31 5.76
C GLY A 87 1.75 19.80 6.83
N PHE A 88 0.47 19.94 6.52
CA PHE A 88 -0.55 20.27 7.51
C PHE A 88 -0.70 19.17 8.58
N GLN A 89 -0.63 17.91 8.19
CA GLN A 89 -0.69 16.80 9.15
C GLN A 89 0.54 16.81 10.09
N VAL A 90 1.72 17.17 9.61
CA VAL A 90 2.93 17.34 10.43
C VAL A 90 2.70 18.42 11.49
N LEU A 91 2.16 19.60 11.12
CA LEU A 91 1.85 20.67 12.06
C LEU A 91 0.84 20.21 13.14
N ASN A 92 -0.22 19.52 12.73
CA ASN A 92 -1.24 19.03 13.65
C ASN A 92 -0.65 17.97 14.62
N THR A 93 0.14 17.02 14.09
CA THR A 93 0.76 15.96 14.90
C THR A 93 1.79 16.54 15.87
N LEU A 94 2.56 17.55 15.43
CA LEU A 94 3.50 18.25 16.31
C LEU A 94 2.78 18.96 17.46
N ALA A 95 1.70 19.70 17.17
CA ALA A 95 0.90 20.36 18.20
C ALA A 95 0.30 19.35 19.19
N GLU A 96 -0.19 18.20 18.70
CA GLU A 96 -0.68 17.11 19.54
C GLU A 96 0.43 16.58 20.47
N TYR A 97 1.61 16.29 19.95
CA TYR A 97 2.74 15.80 20.75
C TYR A 97 3.20 16.80 21.80
N LEU A 98 3.28 18.09 21.45
CA LEU A 98 3.65 19.14 22.41
C LEU A 98 2.60 19.27 23.51
N SER A 99 1.31 19.23 23.19
CA SER A 99 0.23 19.34 24.19
C SER A 99 0.19 18.14 25.15
N GLN A 100 0.67 16.97 24.71
CA GLN A 100 0.76 15.74 25.48
C GLN A 100 2.13 15.54 26.15
N GLU A 101 3.04 16.50 26.04
CA GLU A 101 4.44 16.40 26.51
C GLU A 101 5.20 15.17 25.94
N ASN A 102 4.77 14.67 24.77
CA ASN A 102 5.36 13.51 24.10
C ASN A 102 6.53 13.93 23.18
N TYR A 103 7.60 14.41 23.75
CA TYR A 103 8.78 14.86 23.00
C TYR A 103 9.52 13.73 22.28
N HIS A 104 9.42 12.48 22.77
CA HIS A 104 10.03 11.32 22.12
C HIS A 104 9.34 10.95 20.81
N GLY A 105 8.05 11.24 20.68
CA GLY A 105 7.28 11.04 19.46
C GLY A 105 7.79 11.86 18.27
N ALA A 106 8.47 12.97 18.53
CA ALA A 106 9.01 13.86 17.50
C ALA A 106 10.00 13.16 16.54
N LYS A 107 10.67 12.10 16.97
CA LYS A 107 11.55 11.28 16.12
C LYS A 107 10.84 10.68 14.90
N HIS A 108 9.57 10.34 15.05
CA HIS A 108 8.76 9.67 14.03
C HIS A 108 7.66 10.57 13.47
N LEU A 109 7.77 11.88 13.71
CA LEU A 109 6.75 12.87 13.39
C LEU A 109 6.34 12.79 11.91
N TYR A 110 7.30 12.79 11.00
CA TYR A 110 7.01 12.80 9.57
C TYR A 110 6.34 11.49 9.12
N SER A 111 6.92 10.34 9.43
CA SER A 111 6.37 9.02 9.10
C SER A 111 4.96 8.83 9.66
N THR A 112 4.74 9.24 10.91
CA THR A 112 3.42 9.18 11.55
C THR A 112 2.43 10.08 10.81
N SER A 113 2.85 11.29 10.43
CA SER A 113 2.02 12.25 9.71
C SER A 113 1.66 11.75 8.31
N VAL A 114 2.61 11.18 7.57
CA VAL A 114 2.33 10.54 6.28
C VAL A 114 1.34 9.38 6.43
N GLY A 115 1.51 8.54 7.45
CA GLY A 115 0.59 7.44 7.74
C GLY A 115 -0.84 7.92 8.06
N ARG A 116 -0.99 8.99 8.84
CA ARG A 116 -2.28 9.59 9.23
C ARG A 116 -2.92 10.43 8.11
N CYS A 117 -2.12 10.93 7.17
CA CYS A 117 -2.59 11.77 6.07
C CYS A 117 -3.56 10.99 5.18
N LYS A 118 -4.71 11.60 4.90
CA LYS A 118 -5.68 11.03 3.97
C LYS A 118 -5.13 11.07 2.55
N SER A 119 -5.43 10.03 1.78
CA SER A 119 -5.11 10.00 0.35
C SER A 119 -6.08 10.87 -0.43
N SER A 120 -5.63 11.44 -1.54
CA SER A 120 -6.46 12.21 -2.48
C SER A 120 -7.55 11.35 -3.11
N ASP A 121 -7.24 10.08 -3.34
CA ASP A 121 -8.11 9.04 -3.86
C ASP A 121 -8.19 7.86 -2.88
N LYS A 122 -9.40 7.44 -2.57
CA LYS A 122 -9.61 6.28 -1.69
C LYS A 122 -9.52 5.00 -2.50
N THR A 123 -8.80 4.02 -1.97
CA THR A 123 -8.73 2.66 -2.53
C THR A 123 -9.09 1.63 -1.47
N PHE A 124 -9.65 0.50 -1.92
CA PHE A 124 -9.73 -0.71 -1.12
C PHE A 124 -8.73 -1.72 -1.64
N LEU A 125 -8.18 -2.52 -0.74
CA LEU A 125 -7.33 -3.65 -1.03
C LEU A 125 -8.08 -4.90 -0.58
N VAL A 126 -8.40 -5.77 -1.53
CA VAL A 126 -8.98 -7.10 -1.29
C VAL A 126 -7.83 -8.10 -1.28
N ASP A 127 -7.61 -8.77 -0.14
CA ASP A 127 -6.48 -9.69 0.06
C ASP A 127 -6.95 -11.12 -0.21
N ILE A 128 -6.46 -11.72 -1.29
CA ILE A 128 -6.82 -13.06 -1.72
C ILE A 128 -5.64 -14.01 -1.52
N ASP A 129 -5.80 -14.95 -0.58
CA ASP A 129 -4.79 -15.94 -0.20
C ASP A 129 -4.86 -17.22 -1.07
N THR A 130 -5.14 -17.10 -2.38
CA THR A 130 -5.05 -18.20 -3.33
C THR A 130 -4.45 -17.74 -4.66
N LYS A 131 -3.75 -18.66 -5.33
CA LYS A 131 -3.16 -18.45 -6.67
C LYS A 131 -4.07 -18.92 -7.80
N GLU A 132 -5.26 -19.41 -7.48
CA GLU A 132 -6.25 -19.85 -8.47
C GLU A 132 -6.82 -18.68 -9.24
N LYS A 133 -6.42 -18.54 -10.49
CA LYS A 133 -6.81 -17.40 -11.34
C LYS A 133 -8.31 -17.33 -11.60
N GLU A 134 -8.97 -18.47 -11.70
CA GLU A 134 -10.42 -18.55 -11.85
C GLU A 134 -11.12 -17.89 -10.66
N PHE A 135 -10.73 -18.23 -9.44
CA PHE A 135 -11.28 -17.63 -8.22
C PHE A 135 -11.02 -16.11 -8.15
N VAL A 136 -9.82 -15.67 -8.51
CA VAL A 136 -9.49 -14.23 -8.56
C VAL A 136 -10.38 -13.50 -9.57
N ASN A 137 -10.62 -14.08 -10.75
CA ASN A 137 -11.48 -13.54 -11.78
C ASN A 137 -12.95 -13.50 -11.32
N GLU A 138 -13.43 -14.49 -10.60
CA GLU A 138 -14.77 -14.49 -10.00
C GLU A 138 -14.94 -13.34 -9.01
N CYS A 139 -13.94 -13.12 -8.13
CA CYS A 139 -13.94 -11.98 -7.20
C CYS A 139 -13.94 -10.64 -7.95
N ILE A 140 -13.14 -10.48 -9.01
CA ILE A 140 -13.11 -9.30 -9.86
C ILE A 140 -14.48 -9.05 -10.51
N ASN A 141 -15.11 -10.09 -11.05
CA ASN A 141 -16.43 -10.00 -11.65
C ASN A 141 -17.49 -9.63 -10.62
N CYS A 142 -17.44 -10.23 -9.42
CA CYS A 142 -18.34 -9.87 -8.33
C CYS A 142 -18.23 -8.38 -7.99
N ILE A 143 -17.01 -7.85 -7.82
CA ILE A 143 -16.77 -6.45 -7.50
C ILE A 143 -17.28 -5.53 -8.61
N ASN A 144 -16.97 -5.85 -9.86
CA ASN A 144 -17.29 -4.97 -10.98
C ASN A 144 -18.77 -4.98 -11.34
N ILE A 145 -19.44 -6.13 -11.29
CA ILE A 145 -20.80 -6.32 -11.82
C ILE A 145 -21.86 -6.28 -10.70
N TYR A 146 -21.61 -6.94 -9.58
CA TYR A 146 -22.64 -7.16 -8.56
C TYR A 146 -22.56 -6.22 -7.36
N CYS A 147 -21.43 -5.51 -7.17
CA CYS A 147 -21.32 -4.54 -6.08
C CYS A 147 -21.63 -3.12 -6.55
N GLN A 148 -22.32 -2.34 -5.70
CA GLN A 148 -22.57 -0.92 -5.99
C GLN A 148 -21.28 -0.09 -5.90
N PRO A 149 -21.16 1.02 -6.65
CA PRO A 149 -22.14 1.59 -7.58
C PRO A 149 -22.17 0.81 -8.91
N PHE A 150 -23.33 0.62 -9.50
CA PHE A 150 -23.51 -0.15 -10.75
C PHE A 150 -23.18 0.63 -12.02
N ASP A 151 -23.12 1.94 -11.95
CA ASP A 151 -22.71 2.83 -13.04
C ASP A 151 -21.19 2.79 -13.31
N ASN A 152 -20.40 2.23 -12.39
CA ASN A 152 -18.99 2.04 -12.51
C ASN A 152 -18.62 0.54 -12.58
N ILE A 153 -18.61 -0.01 -13.80
CA ILE A 153 -18.26 -1.40 -14.05
C ILE A 153 -16.74 -1.68 -13.95
N ASN A 154 -15.90 -0.64 -13.90
CA ASN A 154 -14.45 -0.74 -13.80
C ASN A 154 -13.97 -0.24 -12.43
N LYS A 155 -14.36 -0.96 -11.36
CA LYS A 155 -13.93 -0.63 -10.00
C LYS A 155 -12.53 -1.14 -9.69
N VAL A 156 -12.14 -2.27 -10.29
CA VAL A 156 -10.79 -2.81 -10.12
C VAL A 156 -9.79 -1.92 -10.85
N VAL A 157 -8.79 -1.47 -10.11
CA VAL A 157 -7.74 -0.56 -10.57
C VAL A 157 -6.50 -1.33 -10.96
N LEU A 158 -6.11 -2.31 -10.12
CA LEU A 158 -4.89 -3.08 -10.32
C LEU A 158 -5.00 -4.43 -9.58
N THR A 159 -4.43 -5.49 -10.17
CA THR A 159 -4.29 -6.80 -9.52
C THR A 159 -2.80 -7.09 -9.36
N VAL A 160 -2.34 -7.22 -8.13
CA VAL A 160 -0.92 -7.33 -7.76
C VAL A 160 -0.63 -8.71 -7.20
N PRO A 161 0.26 -9.52 -7.79
CA PRO A 161 0.69 -10.79 -7.23
C PRO A 161 1.35 -10.63 -5.84
N THR A 162 1.05 -11.56 -4.94
CA THR A 162 1.69 -11.68 -3.63
C THR A 162 2.41 -13.03 -3.48
N LEU A 163 2.95 -13.32 -2.30
CA LEU A 163 3.56 -14.63 -2.02
C LEU A 163 2.56 -15.79 -2.13
N HIS A 164 1.36 -15.59 -1.63
CA HIS A 164 0.37 -16.65 -1.46
C HIS A 164 -0.85 -16.48 -2.35
N GLY A 165 -1.00 -15.32 -2.99
CA GLY A 165 -2.17 -15.01 -3.81
C GLY A 165 -2.07 -13.68 -4.53
N TYR A 166 -3.07 -12.81 -4.36
CA TYR A 166 -3.18 -11.53 -5.05
C TYR A 166 -3.80 -10.45 -4.14
N HIS A 167 -3.34 -9.23 -4.28
CA HIS A 167 -4.05 -8.04 -3.84
C HIS A 167 -4.84 -7.46 -5.01
N ILE A 168 -6.15 -7.34 -4.89
CA ILE A 168 -6.97 -6.59 -5.85
C ILE A 168 -7.17 -5.19 -5.30
N ILE A 169 -6.62 -4.19 -5.97
CA ILE A 169 -6.80 -2.77 -5.63
C ILE A 169 -8.03 -2.25 -6.37
N THR A 170 -8.96 -1.63 -5.65
CA THR A 170 -10.22 -1.17 -6.21
C THR A 170 -10.53 0.26 -5.81
N LYS A 171 -11.39 0.93 -6.57
CA LYS A 171 -12.17 2.07 -6.08
C LYS A 171 -13.12 1.59 -4.98
N PRO A 172 -13.57 2.48 -4.07
CA PRO A 172 -14.55 2.11 -3.07
C PRO A 172 -15.83 1.52 -3.68
N PHE A 173 -16.33 0.45 -3.09
CA PHE A 173 -17.57 -0.20 -3.46
C PHE A 173 -18.35 -0.63 -2.21
N ASP A 174 -19.64 -0.99 -2.36
CA ASP A 174 -20.44 -1.53 -1.27
C ASP A 174 -19.99 -2.94 -0.91
N LEU A 175 -19.52 -3.11 0.32
CA LEU A 175 -18.91 -4.34 0.80
C LEU A 175 -19.93 -5.43 1.17
N ARG A 176 -21.23 -5.11 1.28
CA ARG A 176 -22.24 -6.05 1.78
C ARG A 176 -22.35 -7.29 0.90
N HIS A 177 -22.62 -7.09 -0.38
CA HIS A 177 -22.77 -8.20 -1.32
C HIS A 177 -21.50 -9.03 -1.47
N PHE A 178 -20.34 -8.38 -1.52
CA PHE A 178 -19.07 -9.07 -1.59
C PHE A 178 -18.78 -9.87 -0.31
N GLY A 179 -19.02 -9.29 0.87
CA GLY A 179 -18.82 -9.95 2.16
C GLY A 179 -19.77 -11.15 2.38
N GLU A 180 -21.00 -11.11 1.85
CA GLU A 180 -21.91 -12.25 1.85
C GLU A 180 -21.42 -13.38 0.96
N SER A 181 -20.87 -13.06 -0.22
CA SER A 181 -20.37 -14.05 -1.19
C SER A 181 -18.98 -14.62 -0.79
N TYR A 182 -18.15 -13.81 -0.15
CA TYR A 182 -16.75 -14.14 0.20
C TYR A 182 -16.43 -13.73 1.64
N PRO A 183 -17.04 -14.36 2.66
CA PRO A 183 -16.91 -13.94 4.07
C PRO A 183 -15.51 -14.09 4.67
N ASN A 184 -14.63 -14.89 4.04
CA ASN A 184 -13.27 -15.15 4.52
C ASN A 184 -12.20 -14.27 3.83
N ILE A 185 -12.62 -13.35 2.97
CA ILE A 185 -11.68 -12.45 2.29
C ILE A 185 -11.57 -11.13 3.06
N ASP A 186 -10.36 -10.77 3.45
CA ASP A 186 -10.09 -9.51 4.13
C ASP A 186 -10.08 -8.33 3.15
N ILE A 187 -10.74 -7.25 3.55
CA ILE A 187 -10.76 -5.99 2.79
C ILE A 187 -10.20 -4.87 3.66
N HIS A 188 -9.14 -4.26 3.19
CA HIS A 188 -8.46 -3.18 3.86
C HIS A 188 -8.68 -1.84 3.12
N LYS A 189 -8.86 -0.76 3.88
CA LYS A 189 -9.06 0.59 3.31
C LYS A 189 -7.72 1.33 3.28
N ASN A 190 -7.34 1.81 2.11
CA ASN A 190 -6.10 2.58 1.89
C ASN A 190 -4.82 1.86 2.35
N ASN A 191 -4.77 0.54 2.30
CA ASN A 191 -3.57 -0.22 2.64
C ASN A 191 -2.58 -0.27 1.47
N PRO A 192 -1.28 -0.36 1.77
CA PRO A 192 -0.27 -0.55 0.74
C PRO A 192 -0.28 -1.98 0.21
N THR A 193 0.12 -2.14 -1.05
CA THR A 193 0.33 -3.44 -1.69
C THR A 193 1.81 -3.83 -1.72
N LEU A 194 2.09 -5.12 -1.93
CA LEU A 194 3.45 -5.65 -1.98
C LEU A 194 4.13 -5.27 -3.30
N LEU A 195 5.23 -4.51 -3.21
CA LEU A 195 6.08 -4.16 -4.35
C LEU A 195 7.18 -5.20 -4.57
N TYR A 196 7.92 -5.53 -3.50
CA TYR A 196 9.04 -6.45 -3.61
C TYR A 196 9.25 -7.24 -2.32
N TYR A 197 9.54 -8.53 -2.48
CA TYR A 197 10.01 -9.41 -1.42
C TYR A 197 10.77 -10.60 -1.99
N LYS A 198 11.90 -10.92 -1.40
CA LYS A 198 12.64 -12.15 -1.67
C LYS A 198 12.82 -12.91 -0.35
N GLU A 199 12.17 -14.04 -0.28
CA GLU A 199 12.30 -14.98 0.83
C GLU A 199 13.73 -15.51 0.91
N LYS A 200 14.30 -15.57 2.11
CA LYS A 200 15.63 -16.14 2.37
C LYS A 200 15.62 -17.65 2.27
#